data_651459e14c4c27818b1eecc50ffe23d5
#
_entry.id   651459e14c4c27818b1eecc50ffe23d5
#
_cell.length_a   1.000
_cell.length_b   1.000
_cell.length_c   1.000
_cell.angle_alpha   90.00
_cell.angle_beta   90.00
_cell.angle_gamma   90.00
#
_symmetry.space_group_name_H-M   'P 1'
#
loop_
_entity.id
_entity.type
_entity.pdbx_description
1 polymer ?
#
loop_
_entity_poly.entity_id
_entity_poly.type
_entity_poly.pdbx_seq_one_letter_code
_entity_poly.pdbx_strand_id
1 'polypeptide(L)'
;MEKVKKVLDRIFIEGLSAMAHGLFATLIIGTIIQQIGTFMGGNIGEMIFIAGKLAAALTGAGIGVVLAYKFKEAPLVVVSAATAGMAGAFASSILAGKVFVDGAMVFAGPGEPLGAFIAAYVGIFFGHMVSGKTKVDILVTPVVTIGSGCLVGFLIGPPISGFMSWLGSLINWGTEQQPFLMGIIVSVLMGMILTLPISSAALGVILNLSGLAAGAATVGCCCNMVGFAVASYRENKVGGLLAQGIGTSMLQVPNIVKKPVIWLPAIISSAILGPVGTLVLHMTNNATGSGMGTAGLVGQIMTWQTMIQTESAQMVLIKILLIQIVLPAVVTLGVSEFMRKKDWIKMGDMKLEF
;
A
#
# COMPACT_ATOMS: atom_id res chain seq x y z
N MET A 1 -6.47 -24.11 21.51
CA MET A 1 -6.62 -23.72 20.10
C MET A 1 -7.48 -22.46 19.95
N GLU A 2 -8.63 -22.34 20.61
CA GLU A 2 -9.55 -21.18 20.47
C GLU A 2 -8.94 -19.82 20.88
N LYS A 3 -8.14 -19.77 21.96
CA LYS A 3 -7.44 -18.54 22.37
C LYS A 3 -6.39 -18.08 21.34
N VAL A 4 -5.64 -19.02 20.76
CA VAL A 4 -4.64 -18.69 19.72
C VAL A 4 -5.32 -18.18 18.46
N LYS A 5 -6.45 -18.81 18.06
CA LYS A 5 -7.24 -18.35 16.92
C LYS A 5 -7.76 -16.92 17.14
N LYS A 6 -8.30 -16.60 18.33
CA LYS A 6 -8.76 -15.24 18.65
C LYS A 6 -7.63 -14.19 18.55
N VAL A 7 -6.42 -14.54 19.00
CA VAL A 7 -5.25 -13.64 18.89
C VAL A 7 -4.86 -13.45 17.43
N LEU A 8 -4.81 -14.53 16.65
CA LEU A 8 -4.50 -14.46 15.22
C LEU A 8 -5.56 -13.65 14.45
N ASP A 9 -6.84 -13.88 14.72
CA ASP A 9 -7.94 -13.11 14.10
C ASP A 9 -7.83 -11.61 14.46
N ARG A 10 -7.50 -11.29 15.71
CA ARG A 10 -7.29 -9.90 16.13
C ARG A 10 -6.12 -9.23 15.41
N ILE A 11 -5.01 -9.95 15.18
CA ILE A 11 -3.84 -9.42 14.49
C ILE A 11 -4.09 -9.33 12.98
N PHE A 12 -4.43 -10.47 12.36
CA PHE A 12 -4.42 -10.61 10.89
C PHE A 12 -5.71 -10.20 10.21
N ILE A 13 -6.82 -10.07 10.95
CA ILE A 13 -8.10 -9.65 10.37
C ILE A 13 -8.42 -8.23 10.84
N GLU A 14 -8.63 -8.03 12.15
CA GLU A 14 -8.99 -6.72 12.67
C GLU A 14 -7.84 -5.71 12.55
N GLY A 15 -6.62 -6.14 12.90
CA GLY A 15 -5.44 -5.29 12.87
C GLY A 15 -5.04 -4.87 11.47
N LEU A 16 -4.99 -5.79 10.50
CA LEU A 16 -4.66 -5.45 9.11
C LEU A 16 -5.78 -4.63 8.45
N SER A 17 -7.05 -4.86 8.81
CA SER A 17 -8.15 -3.99 8.37
C SER A 17 -7.98 -2.56 8.90
N ALA A 18 -7.68 -2.40 10.19
CA ALA A 18 -7.41 -1.09 10.80
C ALA A 18 -6.22 -0.39 10.16
N MET A 19 -5.13 -1.12 9.89
CA MET A 19 -3.96 -0.60 9.19
C MET A 19 -4.32 -0.10 7.79
N ALA A 20 -5.11 -0.85 7.02
CA ALA A 20 -5.55 -0.45 5.69
C ALA A 20 -6.37 0.84 5.71
N HIS A 21 -7.24 1.04 6.70
CA HIS A 21 -7.99 2.29 6.88
C HIS A 21 -7.06 3.47 7.25
N GLY A 22 -6.07 3.25 8.12
CA GLY A 22 -5.07 4.26 8.46
C GLY A 22 -4.27 4.70 7.23
N LEU A 23 -3.80 3.73 6.44
CA LEU A 23 -3.13 3.98 5.15
C LEU A 23 -4.01 4.75 4.17
N PHE A 24 -5.27 4.36 4.05
CA PHE A 24 -6.20 5.01 3.14
C PHE A 24 -6.38 6.48 3.50
N ALA A 25 -6.68 6.76 4.77
CA ALA A 25 -6.97 8.11 5.25
C ALA A 25 -5.76 9.06 5.19
N THR A 26 -4.55 8.53 5.22
CA THR A 26 -3.31 9.33 5.22
C THR A 26 -2.58 9.26 3.89
N LEU A 27 -2.01 8.09 3.55
CA LEU A 27 -1.19 7.94 2.35
C LEU A 27 -1.99 8.15 1.07
N ILE A 28 -3.11 7.43 0.91
CA ILE A 28 -3.85 7.45 -0.35
C ILE A 28 -4.52 8.81 -0.56
N ILE A 29 -5.24 9.31 0.43
CA ILE A 29 -5.86 10.64 0.35
C ILE A 29 -4.78 11.72 0.21
N GLY A 30 -3.68 11.61 0.96
CA GLY A 30 -2.54 12.52 0.81
C GLY A 30 -1.97 12.54 -0.60
N THR A 31 -1.82 11.37 -1.24
CA THR A 31 -1.36 11.26 -2.63
C THR A 31 -2.35 11.89 -3.62
N ILE A 32 -3.65 11.66 -3.44
CA ILE A 32 -4.69 12.28 -4.27
C ILE A 32 -4.63 13.82 -4.16
N ILE A 33 -4.52 14.34 -2.93
CA ILE A 33 -4.39 15.79 -2.70
C ILE A 33 -3.11 16.34 -3.37
N GLN A 34 -1.98 15.63 -3.30
CA GLN A 34 -0.75 16.02 -4.00
C GLN A 34 -0.97 16.12 -5.51
N GLN A 35 -1.67 15.15 -6.12
CA GLN A 35 -1.97 15.19 -7.55
C GLN A 35 -2.86 16.39 -7.91
N ILE A 36 -3.89 16.68 -7.12
CA ILE A 36 -4.73 17.88 -7.32
C ILE A 36 -3.87 19.14 -7.27
N GLY A 37 -2.98 19.26 -6.29
CA GLY A 37 -2.05 20.40 -6.19
C GLY A 37 -1.14 20.52 -7.41
N THR A 38 -0.61 19.41 -7.90
CA THR A 38 0.22 19.37 -9.10
C THR A 38 -0.53 19.83 -10.34
N PHE A 39 -1.79 19.41 -10.51
CA PHE A 39 -2.62 19.82 -11.65
C PHE A 39 -3.04 21.29 -11.59
N MET A 40 -3.31 21.82 -10.40
CA MET A 40 -3.70 23.23 -10.24
C MET A 40 -2.55 24.19 -10.53
N GLY A 41 -1.31 23.82 -10.17
CA GLY A 41 -0.13 24.67 -10.33
C GLY A 41 -0.19 25.98 -9.55
N GLY A 42 0.85 26.82 -9.70
CA GLY A 42 0.95 28.10 -9.00
C GLY A 42 0.97 27.96 -7.47
N ASN A 43 0.92 29.10 -6.76
CA ASN A 43 1.06 29.12 -5.29
C ASN A 43 -0.05 28.34 -4.56
N ILE A 44 -1.28 28.35 -5.07
CA ILE A 44 -2.39 27.59 -4.47
C ILE A 44 -2.18 26.09 -4.66
N GLY A 45 -1.76 25.68 -5.86
CA GLY A 45 -1.42 24.27 -6.14
C GLY A 45 -0.28 23.75 -5.25
N GLU A 46 0.74 24.59 -5.00
CA GLU A 46 1.84 24.25 -4.10
C GLU A 46 1.37 24.08 -2.65
N MET A 47 0.51 24.94 -2.15
CA MET A 47 -0.08 24.80 -0.80
C MET A 47 -0.89 23.49 -0.67
N ILE A 48 -1.69 23.16 -1.68
CA ILE A 48 -2.46 21.91 -1.72
C ILE A 48 -1.51 20.69 -1.78
N PHE A 49 -0.44 20.76 -2.59
CA PHE A 49 0.57 19.71 -2.68
C PHE A 49 1.25 19.47 -1.32
N ILE A 50 1.63 20.53 -0.62
CA ILE A 50 2.23 20.46 0.72
C ILE A 50 1.25 19.82 1.73
N ALA A 51 -0.03 20.21 1.71
CA ALA A 51 -1.04 19.58 2.57
C ALA A 51 -1.17 18.07 2.32
N GLY A 52 -1.17 17.64 1.06
CA GLY A 52 -1.16 16.22 0.70
C GLY A 52 0.12 15.50 1.14
N LYS A 53 1.28 16.16 1.03
CA LYS A 53 2.57 15.63 1.50
C LYS A 53 2.60 15.44 3.02
N LEU A 54 2.04 16.38 3.77
CA LEU A 54 1.87 16.26 5.23
C LEU A 54 0.99 15.06 5.59
N ALA A 55 -0.16 14.90 4.93
CA ALA A 55 -1.05 13.76 5.17
C ALA A 55 -0.32 12.42 4.90
N ALA A 56 0.41 12.31 3.79
CA ALA A 56 1.16 11.10 3.45
C ALA A 56 2.32 10.82 4.44
N ALA A 57 2.99 11.86 4.96
CA ALA A 57 4.05 11.69 5.95
C ALA A 57 3.53 11.15 7.30
N LEU A 58 2.26 11.40 7.63
CA LEU A 58 1.61 10.94 8.86
C LEU A 58 1.08 9.50 8.78
N THR A 59 1.44 8.73 7.77
CA THR A 59 0.93 7.36 7.56
C THR A 59 1.16 6.47 8.79
N GLY A 60 2.34 6.48 9.38
CA GLY A 60 2.62 5.72 10.58
C GLY A 60 1.73 6.11 11.77
N ALA A 61 1.48 7.41 11.95
CA ALA A 61 0.56 7.90 12.98
C ALA A 61 -0.88 7.44 12.69
N GLY A 62 -1.35 7.57 11.46
CA GLY A 62 -2.68 7.12 11.04
C GLY A 62 -2.92 5.64 11.31
N ILE A 63 -1.95 4.79 10.99
CA ILE A 63 -2.00 3.35 11.30
C ILE A 63 -2.14 3.14 12.82
N GLY A 64 -1.30 3.78 13.64
CA GLY A 64 -1.32 3.64 15.09
C GLY A 64 -2.65 4.07 15.71
N VAL A 65 -3.17 5.23 15.31
CA VAL A 65 -4.45 5.78 15.79
C VAL A 65 -5.62 4.87 15.44
N VAL A 66 -5.75 4.47 14.17
CA VAL A 66 -6.90 3.65 13.73
C VAL A 66 -6.85 2.26 14.36
N LEU A 67 -5.65 1.69 14.55
CA LEU A 67 -5.47 0.40 15.22
C LEU A 67 -5.94 0.46 16.68
N ALA A 68 -5.51 1.47 17.44
CA ALA A 68 -5.91 1.67 18.83
C ALA A 68 -7.42 1.99 18.94
N TYR A 69 -7.96 2.78 18.02
CA TYR A 69 -9.40 3.08 17.96
C TYR A 69 -10.22 1.82 17.69
N LYS A 70 -9.82 1.00 16.72
CA LYS A 70 -10.50 -0.28 16.38
C LYS A 70 -10.51 -1.24 17.59
N PHE A 71 -9.45 -1.23 18.38
CA PHE A 71 -9.35 -2.03 19.61
C PHE A 71 -10.06 -1.40 20.81
N LYS A 72 -10.72 -0.24 20.62
CA LYS A 72 -11.47 0.49 21.67
C LYS A 72 -10.61 0.86 22.87
N GLU A 73 -9.40 1.30 22.62
CA GLU A 73 -8.45 1.70 23.64
C GLU A 73 -8.76 3.10 24.23
N ALA A 74 -8.25 3.35 25.41
CA ALA A 74 -8.38 4.66 26.07
C ALA A 74 -7.70 5.78 25.26
N PRO A 75 -8.17 7.05 25.33
CA PRO A 75 -7.64 8.16 24.55
C PRO A 75 -6.12 8.33 24.65
N LEU A 76 -5.53 8.14 25.83
CA LEU A 76 -4.08 8.23 26.02
C LEU A 76 -3.32 7.18 25.23
N VAL A 77 -3.85 5.94 25.15
CA VAL A 77 -3.27 4.88 24.34
C VAL A 77 -3.39 5.21 22.86
N VAL A 78 -4.57 5.71 22.42
CA VAL A 78 -4.82 6.07 21.01
C VAL A 78 -3.83 7.12 20.52
N VAL A 79 -3.65 8.21 21.28
CA VAL A 79 -2.73 9.30 20.91
C VAL A 79 -1.27 8.81 20.96
N SER A 80 -0.90 8.02 21.97
CA SER A 80 0.46 7.49 22.11
C SER A 80 0.81 6.48 21.01
N ALA A 81 -0.17 5.72 20.54
CA ALA A 81 0.00 4.77 19.43
C ALA A 81 0.38 5.48 18.12
N ALA A 82 -0.01 6.75 17.93
CA ALA A 82 0.45 7.55 16.79
C ALA A 82 1.99 7.66 16.77
N THR A 83 2.59 7.99 17.91
CA THR A 83 4.06 8.10 18.04
C THR A 83 4.73 6.74 17.85
N ALA A 84 4.19 5.69 18.44
CA ALA A 84 4.70 4.33 18.27
C ALA A 84 4.67 3.90 16.78
N GLY A 85 3.57 4.20 16.09
CA GLY A 85 3.44 3.94 14.65
C GLY A 85 4.44 4.72 13.80
N MET A 86 4.67 6.00 14.11
CA MET A 86 5.69 6.81 13.42
C MET A 86 7.10 6.26 13.66
N ALA A 87 7.44 5.91 14.90
CA ALA A 87 8.73 5.32 15.22
C ALA A 87 8.97 4.01 14.45
N GLY A 88 7.95 3.14 14.34
CA GLY A 88 8.03 1.92 13.56
C GLY A 88 8.12 2.16 12.05
N ALA A 89 7.37 3.15 11.52
CA ALA A 89 7.41 3.51 10.12
C ALA A 89 8.79 3.97 9.66
N PHE A 90 9.50 4.70 10.51
CA PHE A 90 10.81 5.29 10.19
C PHE A 90 11.98 4.62 10.94
N ALA A 91 11.76 3.46 11.55
CA ALA A 91 12.76 2.79 12.39
C ALA A 91 14.11 2.63 11.68
N SER A 92 14.13 2.10 10.46
CA SER A 92 15.37 1.93 9.69
C SER A 92 16.04 3.26 9.34
N SER A 93 15.27 4.30 9.04
CA SER A 93 15.79 5.64 8.75
C SER A 93 16.34 6.33 10.00
N ILE A 94 15.69 6.12 11.15
CA ILE A 94 16.15 6.63 12.46
C ILE A 94 17.47 5.96 12.84
N LEU A 95 17.55 4.64 12.78
CA LEU A 95 18.76 3.88 13.09
C LEU A 95 19.92 4.19 12.14
N ALA A 96 19.62 4.52 10.89
CA ALA A 96 20.61 4.95 9.89
C ALA A 96 21.03 6.43 10.03
N GLY A 97 20.49 7.17 10.99
CA GLY A 97 20.77 8.61 11.18
C GLY A 97 20.22 9.53 10.10
N LYS A 98 19.31 9.04 9.25
CA LYS A 98 18.77 9.80 8.08
C LYS A 98 17.57 10.69 8.43
N VAL A 99 17.08 10.65 9.65
CA VAL A 99 15.92 11.45 10.09
C VAL A 99 16.34 12.82 10.59
N PHE A 100 17.57 12.99 11.03
CA PHE A 100 18.12 14.27 11.45
C PHE A 100 19.08 14.80 10.39
N VAL A 101 18.66 15.87 9.70
CA VAL A 101 19.45 16.52 8.66
C VAL A 101 19.55 18.01 9.01
N ASP A 102 20.77 18.52 9.14
CA ASP A 102 21.06 19.91 9.48
C ASP A 102 20.30 20.45 10.71
N GLY A 103 20.14 19.61 11.73
CA GLY A 103 19.44 19.96 12.97
C GLY A 103 17.91 19.95 12.89
N ALA A 104 17.35 19.61 11.73
CA ALA A 104 15.92 19.44 11.53
C ALA A 104 15.51 17.96 11.44
N MET A 105 14.31 17.64 11.93
CA MET A 105 13.75 16.31 11.78
C MET A 105 13.03 16.21 10.43
N VAL A 106 13.51 15.33 9.55
CA VAL A 106 12.98 15.13 8.20
C VAL A 106 12.42 13.73 8.04
N PHE A 107 11.11 13.63 7.87
CA PHE A 107 10.44 12.39 7.50
C PHE A 107 10.25 12.34 5.98
N ALA A 108 11.06 11.55 5.29
CA ALA A 108 10.97 11.40 3.84
C ALA A 108 9.95 10.31 3.46
N GLY A 109 8.82 10.74 2.89
CA GLY A 109 7.76 9.82 2.45
C GLY A 109 6.89 9.27 3.58
N PRO A 110 6.13 8.19 3.32
CA PRO A 110 5.15 7.63 4.26
C PRO A 110 5.77 6.71 5.33
N GLY A 111 7.06 6.37 5.20
CA GLY A 111 7.70 5.34 6.00
C GLY A 111 7.26 3.92 5.59
N GLU A 112 7.59 2.93 6.43
CA GLU A 112 7.25 1.52 6.18
C GLU A 112 5.99 1.09 6.95
N PRO A 113 4.88 0.79 6.25
CA PRO A 113 3.61 0.49 6.91
C PRO A 113 3.64 -0.73 7.82
N LEU A 114 4.38 -1.78 7.45
CA LEU A 114 4.50 -2.99 8.27
C LEU A 114 5.22 -2.71 9.59
N GLY A 115 6.28 -1.90 9.55
CA GLY A 115 6.98 -1.44 10.74
C GLY A 115 6.09 -0.61 11.66
N ALA A 116 5.32 0.31 11.06
CA ALA A 116 4.33 1.11 11.79
C ALA A 116 3.29 0.23 12.50
N PHE A 117 2.75 -0.75 11.78
CA PHE A 117 1.74 -1.67 12.32
C PHE A 117 2.26 -2.46 13.53
N ILE A 118 3.43 -3.08 13.41
CA ILE A 118 3.99 -3.93 14.48
C ILE A 118 4.35 -3.10 15.72
N ALA A 119 5.01 -1.95 15.51
CA ALA A 119 5.37 -1.06 16.61
C ALA A 119 4.12 -0.52 17.34
N ALA A 120 3.11 -0.05 16.60
CA ALA A 120 1.86 0.41 17.17
C ALA A 120 1.12 -0.70 17.90
N TYR A 121 1.02 -1.91 17.31
CA TYR A 121 0.35 -3.05 17.92
C TYR A 121 0.95 -3.41 19.29
N VAL A 122 2.29 -3.49 19.37
CA VAL A 122 2.97 -3.79 20.63
C VAL A 122 2.85 -2.64 21.63
N GLY A 123 2.98 -1.40 21.17
CA GLY A 123 2.76 -0.22 22.01
C GLY A 123 1.34 -0.21 22.61
N ILE A 124 0.32 -0.48 21.80
CA ILE A 124 -1.07 -0.59 22.25
C ILE A 124 -1.24 -1.72 23.26
N PHE A 125 -0.66 -2.89 23.00
CA PHE A 125 -0.75 -4.03 23.90
C PHE A 125 -0.25 -3.70 25.31
N PHE A 126 0.94 -3.12 25.43
CA PHE A 126 1.50 -2.73 26.73
C PHE A 126 0.79 -1.51 27.33
N GLY A 127 0.37 -0.54 26.51
CA GLY A 127 -0.44 0.59 26.93
C GLY A 127 -1.77 0.16 27.56
N HIS A 128 -2.47 -0.79 26.93
CA HIS A 128 -3.69 -1.39 27.46
C HIS A 128 -3.47 -2.03 28.84
N MET A 129 -2.31 -2.68 29.05
CA MET A 129 -2.01 -3.34 30.32
C MET A 129 -1.89 -2.38 31.50
N VAL A 130 -1.50 -1.12 31.26
CA VAL A 130 -1.23 -0.13 32.32
C VAL A 130 -2.30 0.95 32.41
N SER A 131 -3.05 1.19 31.36
CA SER A 131 -4.05 2.24 31.26
C SER A 131 -5.13 2.13 32.34
N GLY A 132 -5.35 3.24 33.06
CA GLY A 132 -6.33 3.33 34.15
C GLY A 132 -5.94 2.60 35.44
N LYS A 133 -4.72 2.05 35.57
CA LYS A 133 -4.31 1.28 36.75
C LYS A 133 -3.44 2.03 37.74
N THR A 134 -3.00 3.23 37.40
CA THR A 134 -2.12 4.02 38.25
C THR A 134 -2.71 5.39 38.56
N LYS A 135 -2.36 5.98 39.71
CA LYS A 135 -2.76 7.35 40.07
C LYS A 135 -2.13 8.42 39.17
N VAL A 136 -1.09 8.08 38.44
CA VAL A 136 -0.35 8.93 37.50
C VAL A 136 -0.48 8.42 36.07
N ASP A 137 -1.65 7.91 35.74
CA ASP A 137 -1.97 7.30 34.44
C ASP A 137 -1.61 8.17 33.25
N ILE A 138 -1.81 9.49 33.39
CA ILE A 138 -1.47 10.48 32.37
C ILE A 138 0.00 10.46 31.94
N LEU A 139 0.91 9.98 32.81
CA LEU A 139 2.33 9.83 32.50
C LEU A 139 2.69 8.39 32.15
N VAL A 140 2.19 7.44 32.93
CA VAL A 140 2.57 6.01 32.80
C VAL A 140 2.07 5.43 31.50
N THR A 141 0.82 5.67 31.12
CA THR A 141 0.23 5.10 29.89
C THR A 141 0.93 5.58 28.63
N PRO A 142 1.18 6.89 28.41
CA PRO A 142 1.94 7.34 27.24
C PRO A 142 3.38 6.83 27.22
N VAL A 143 4.11 6.89 28.33
CA VAL A 143 5.49 6.43 28.39
C VAL A 143 5.62 4.95 28.06
N VAL A 144 4.73 4.11 28.61
CA VAL A 144 4.75 2.66 28.33
C VAL A 144 4.36 2.37 26.89
N THR A 145 3.31 3.02 26.38
CA THR A 145 2.85 2.83 25.00
C THR A 145 3.92 3.23 23.99
N ILE A 146 4.45 4.44 24.11
CA ILE A 146 5.49 4.96 23.21
C ILE A 146 6.78 4.16 23.39
N GLY A 147 7.25 3.96 24.62
CA GLY A 147 8.51 3.29 24.90
C GLY A 147 8.55 1.86 24.39
N SER A 148 7.51 1.07 24.65
CA SER A 148 7.43 -0.31 24.13
C SER A 148 7.29 -0.37 22.63
N GLY A 149 6.49 0.54 22.03
CA GLY A 149 6.32 0.63 20.58
C GLY A 149 7.63 1.03 19.89
N CYS A 150 8.34 2.06 20.38
CA CYS A 150 9.63 2.48 19.84
C CYS A 150 10.68 1.36 19.96
N LEU A 151 10.77 0.71 21.13
CA LEU A 151 11.72 -0.38 21.35
C LEU A 151 11.53 -1.49 20.31
N VAL A 152 10.30 -1.97 20.15
CA VAL A 152 9.99 -3.03 19.17
C VAL A 152 10.17 -2.54 17.73
N GLY A 153 9.77 -1.31 17.44
CA GLY A 153 9.99 -0.70 16.12
C GLY A 153 11.46 -0.70 15.73
N PHE A 154 12.35 -0.29 16.62
CA PHE A 154 13.81 -0.28 16.38
C PHE A 154 14.41 -1.68 16.28
N LEU A 155 13.90 -2.66 17.03
CA LEU A 155 14.36 -4.06 16.94
C LEU A 155 13.94 -4.71 15.62
N ILE A 156 12.73 -4.39 15.11
CA ILE A 156 12.15 -5.01 13.91
C ILE A 156 12.52 -4.24 12.64
N GLY A 157 12.89 -2.97 12.74
CA GLY A 157 13.27 -2.14 11.59
C GLY A 157 14.31 -2.81 10.67
N PRO A 158 15.48 -3.28 11.18
CA PRO A 158 16.48 -3.95 10.37
C PRO A 158 15.98 -5.22 9.66
N PRO A 159 15.27 -6.17 10.32
CA PRO A 159 14.66 -7.32 9.66
C PRO A 159 13.68 -6.92 8.53
N ILE A 160 12.83 -5.90 8.74
CA ILE A 160 11.92 -5.41 7.71
C ILE A 160 12.71 -4.84 6.55
N SER A 161 13.73 -4.01 6.82
CA SER A 161 14.61 -3.47 5.77
C SER A 161 15.33 -4.57 4.99
N GLY A 162 15.80 -5.63 5.68
CA GLY A 162 16.39 -6.80 5.03
C GLY A 162 15.39 -7.53 4.12
N PHE A 163 14.17 -7.71 4.58
CA PHE A 163 13.08 -8.30 3.77
C PHE A 163 12.75 -7.45 2.55
N MET A 164 12.67 -6.11 2.70
CA MET A 164 12.48 -5.20 1.58
C MET A 164 13.61 -5.25 0.56
N SER A 165 14.86 -5.33 1.03
CA SER A 165 16.03 -5.50 0.17
C SER A 165 16.01 -6.84 -0.58
N TRP A 166 15.57 -7.92 0.07
CA TRP A 166 15.40 -9.22 -0.57
C TRP A 166 14.31 -9.17 -1.66
N LEU A 167 13.15 -8.58 -1.37
CA LEU A 167 12.10 -8.35 -2.39
C LEU A 167 12.65 -7.51 -3.55
N GLY A 168 13.43 -6.48 -3.24
CA GLY A 168 14.10 -5.66 -4.23
C GLY A 168 15.02 -6.47 -5.13
N SER A 169 15.83 -7.37 -4.57
CA SER A 169 16.72 -8.23 -5.36
C SER A 169 15.95 -9.19 -6.27
N LEU A 170 14.80 -9.68 -5.81
CA LEU A 170 13.92 -10.55 -6.60
C LEU A 170 13.31 -9.80 -7.80
N ILE A 171 12.87 -8.56 -7.58
CA ILE A 171 12.35 -7.72 -8.66
C ILE A 171 13.46 -7.38 -9.66
N ASN A 172 14.64 -7.03 -9.16
CA ASN A 172 15.80 -6.68 -9.99
C ASN A 172 16.22 -7.87 -10.88
N TRP A 173 16.28 -9.07 -10.30
CA TRP A 173 16.46 -10.29 -11.08
C TRP A 173 15.40 -10.44 -12.19
N GLY A 174 14.12 -10.14 -11.88
CA GLY A 174 13.03 -10.14 -12.86
C GLY A 174 13.26 -9.15 -14.01
N THR A 175 13.86 -7.97 -13.73
CA THR A 175 14.11 -6.96 -14.77
C THR A 175 15.22 -7.33 -15.75
N GLU A 176 16.10 -8.24 -15.38
CA GLU A 176 17.19 -8.76 -16.22
C GLU A 176 16.73 -9.85 -17.20
N GLN A 177 15.50 -10.33 -17.05
CA GLN A 177 14.97 -11.38 -17.92
C GLN A 177 14.55 -10.80 -19.29
N GLN A 178 14.29 -11.72 -20.24
CA GLN A 178 13.71 -11.33 -21.53
C GLN A 178 12.36 -10.61 -21.32
N PRO A 179 11.95 -9.67 -22.19
CA PRO A 179 10.77 -8.83 -21.99
C PRO A 179 9.47 -9.59 -21.70
N PHE A 180 9.32 -10.82 -22.21
CA PHE A 180 8.17 -11.68 -21.91
C PHE A 180 8.18 -12.14 -20.45
N LEU A 181 9.27 -12.73 -20.00
CA LEU A 181 9.42 -13.20 -18.61
C LEU A 181 9.47 -12.05 -17.62
N MET A 182 10.19 -10.98 -17.95
CA MET A 182 10.20 -9.74 -17.20
C MET A 182 8.78 -9.20 -17.01
N GLY A 183 7.98 -9.16 -18.09
CA GLY A 183 6.59 -8.74 -18.05
C GLY A 183 5.77 -9.54 -17.06
N ILE A 184 5.91 -10.87 -17.02
CA ILE A 184 5.20 -11.73 -16.05
C ILE A 184 5.72 -11.49 -14.63
N ILE A 185 7.02 -11.65 -14.42
CA ILE A 185 7.62 -11.65 -13.07
C ILE A 185 7.41 -10.31 -12.38
N VAL A 186 7.77 -9.22 -13.05
CA VAL A 186 7.71 -7.88 -12.46
C VAL A 186 6.25 -7.45 -12.22
N SER A 187 5.33 -7.71 -13.18
CA SER A 187 3.93 -7.35 -13.00
C SER A 187 3.27 -8.14 -11.85
N VAL A 188 3.51 -9.44 -11.76
CA VAL A 188 2.95 -10.26 -10.68
C VAL A 188 3.52 -9.84 -9.33
N LEU A 189 4.84 -9.75 -9.21
CA LEU A 189 5.49 -9.38 -7.95
C LEU A 189 5.06 -7.99 -7.47
N MET A 190 5.14 -6.97 -8.33
CA MET A 190 4.79 -5.62 -7.95
C MET A 190 3.30 -5.46 -7.65
N GLY A 191 2.42 -6.13 -8.38
CA GLY A 191 1.00 -6.17 -8.11
C GLY A 191 0.67 -6.81 -6.76
N MET A 192 1.34 -7.92 -6.42
CA MET A 192 1.20 -8.56 -5.11
C MET A 192 1.75 -7.67 -3.99
N ILE A 193 2.93 -7.09 -4.17
CA ILE A 193 3.55 -6.19 -3.19
C ILE A 193 2.67 -4.98 -2.91
N LEU A 194 2.06 -4.37 -3.94
CA LEU A 194 1.12 -3.26 -3.77
C LEU A 194 -0.10 -3.65 -2.91
N THR A 195 -0.56 -4.88 -3.02
CA THR A 195 -1.71 -5.36 -2.24
C THR A 195 -1.32 -5.73 -0.80
N LEU A 196 -0.08 -6.13 -0.57
CA LEU A 196 0.44 -6.40 0.77
C LEU A 196 0.71 -5.10 1.55
N PRO A 197 0.80 -5.17 2.89
CA PRO A 197 1.13 -4.02 3.73
C PRO A 197 2.62 -3.63 3.63
N ILE A 198 3.08 -3.41 2.42
CA ILE A 198 4.47 -3.12 2.04
C ILE A 198 4.46 -1.89 1.13
N SER A 199 5.48 -1.05 1.22
CA SER A 199 5.58 0.15 0.39
C SER A 199 6.11 -0.19 -1.02
N SER A 200 5.20 -0.56 -1.93
CA SER A 200 5.55 -0.79 -3.35
C SER A 200 6.13 0.44 -4.04
N ALA A 201 5.66 1.63 -3.67
CA ALA A 201 6.21 2.89 -4.17
C ALA A 201 7.66 3.09 -3.73
N ALA A 202 7.99 2.79 -2.47
CA ALA A 202 9.36 2.86 -1.98
C ALA A 202 10.27 1.88 -2.72
N LEU A 203 9.81 0.65 -2.99
CA LEU A 203 10.56 -0.33 -3.78
C LEU A 203 10.82 0.17 -5.21
N GLY A 204 9.80 0.72 -5.89
CA GLY A 204 9.96 1.29 -7.23
C GLY A 204 11.06 2.36 -7.28
N VAL A 205 11.09 3.23 -6.27
CA VAL A 205 12.10 4.31 -6.17
C VAL A 205 13.48 3.77 -5.78
N ILE A 206 13.58 2.88 -4.79
CA ILE A 206 14.86 2.31 -4.33
C ILE A 206 15.55 1.52 -5.44
N LEU A 207 14.77 0.77 -6.22
CA LEU A 207 15.29 -0.01 -7.36
C LEU A 207 15.49 0.84 -8.61
N ASN A 208 15.12 2.11 -8.57
CA ASN A 208 15.14 3.01 -9.72
C ASN A 208 14.50 2.39 -10.96
N LEU A 209 13.35 1.74 -10.79
CA LEU A 209 12.63 1.08 -11.88
C LEU A 209 12.31 2.09 -12.98
N SER A 210 12.65 1.75 -14.21
CA SER A 210 12.45 2.64 -15.37
C SER A 210 12.09 1.84 -16.63
N GLY A 211 11.67 2.54 -17.67
CA GLY A 211 11.38 1.95 -18.97
C GLY A 211 10.31 0.83 -18.90
N LEU A 212 10.54 -0.24 -19.63
CA LEU A 212 9.61 -1.38 -19.74
C LEU A 212 9.36 -2.09 -18.40
N ALA A 213 10.37 -2.21 -17.54
CA ALA A 213 10.23 -2.83 -16.23
C ALA A 213 9.29 -2.02 -15.33
N ALA A 214 9.41 -0.68 -15.32
CA ALA A 214 8.48 0.19 -14.60
C ALA A 214 7.07 0.14 -15.21
N GLY A 215 6.96 0.02 -16.54
CA GLY A 215 5.68 -0.19 -17.22
C GLY A 215 5.00 -1.49 -16.82
N ALA A 216 5.74 -2.61 -16.80
CA ALA A 216 5.24 -3.91 -16.35
C ALA A 216 4.78 -3.87 -14.88
N ALA A 217 5.57 -3.24 -14.01
CA ALA A 217 5.23 -3.03 -12.60
C ALA A 217 3.90 -2.28 -12.45
N THR A 218 3.74 -1.18 -13.18
CA THR A 218 2.50 -0.38 -13.19
C THR A 218 1.30 -1.20 -13.65
N VAL A 219 1.43 -1.99 -14.72
CA VAL A 219 0.36 -2.86 -15.23
C VAL A 219 -0.06 -3.88 -14.17
N GLY A 220 0.89 -4.53 -13.51
CA GLY A 220 0.61 -5.49 -12.43
C GLY A 220 -0.10 -4.84 -11.25
N CYS A 221 0.33 -3.65 -10.84
CA CYS A 221 -0.33 -2.86 -9.81
C CYS A 221 -1.77 -2.49 -10.22
N CYS A 222 -2.00 -2.08 -11.47
CA CYS A 222 -3.34 -1.81 -12.00
C CYS A 222 -4.23 -3.07 -12.02
N CYS A 223 -3.70 -4.24 -12.37
CA CYS A 223 -4.42 -5.50 -12.34
C CYS A 223 -4.91 -5.85 -10.92
N ASN A 224 -4.12 -5.57 -9.91
CA ASN A 224 -4.54 -5.79 -8.53
C ASN A 224 -5.58 -4.77 -8.08
N MET A 225 -5.40 -3.49 -8.35
CA MET A 225 -6.32 -2.44 -7.90
C MET A 225 -7.65 -2.48 -8.65
N VAL A 226 -7.61 -2.30 -9.97
CA VAL A 226 -8.81 -2.34 -10.81
C VAL A 226 -9.45 -3.72 -10.79
N GLY A 227 -8.63 -4.77 -10.78
CA GLY A 227 -9.09 -6.14 -10.71
C GLY A 227 -9.93 -6.43 -9.47
N PHE A 228 -9.44 -6.13 -8.26
CA PHE A 228 -10.23 -6.28 -7.03
C PHE A 228 -11.44 -5.36 -7.01
N ALA A 229 -11.32 -4.14 -7.52
CA ALA A 229 -12.41 -3.19 -7.59
C ALA A 229 -13.62 -3.75 -8.36
N VAL A 230 -13.38 -4.34 -9.55
CA VAL A 230 -14.46 -4.90 -10.38
C VAL A 230 -14.89 -6.29 -9.92
N ALA A 231 -13.97 -7.17 -9.51
CA ALA A 231 -14.30 -8.52 -9.06
C ALA A 231 -15.16 -8.53 -7.79
N SER A 232 -14.98 -7.54 -6.92
CA SER A 232 -15.75 -7.37 -5.68
C SER A 232 -16.95 -6.42 -5.80
N TYR A 233 -17.27 -5.93 -6.99
CA TYR A 233 -18.32 -4.93 -7.18
C TYR A 233 -19.70 -5.37 -6.66
N ARG A 234 -20.03 -6.66 -6.80
CA ARG A 234 -21.31 -7.20 -6.31
C ARG A 234 -21.48 -7.04 -4.80
N GLU A 235 -20.38 -7.12 -4.06
CA GLU A 235 -20.34 -7.05 -2.59
C GLU A 235 -20.20 -5.62 -2.08
N ASN A 236 -19.36 -4.80 -2.76
CA ASN A 236 -18.90 -3.51 -2.25
C ASN A 236 -19.45 -2.30 -3.01
N LYS A 237 -20.16 -2.51 -4.14
CA LYS A 237 -20.79 -1.48 -4.96
C LYS A 237 -19.78 -0.37 -5.37
N VAL A 238 -20.29 0.84 -5.61
CA VAL A 238 -19.50 1.99 -6.08
C VAL A 238 -18.45 2.43 -5.03
N GLY A 239 -18.82 2.38 -3.75
CA GLY A 239 -17.88 2.74 -2.67
C GLY A 239 -16.63 1.85 -2.69
N GLY A 240 -16.80 0.54 -2.77
CA GLY A 240 -15.70 -0.39 -2.87
C GLY A 240 -14.94 -0.32 -4.20
N LEU A 241 -15.64 -0.03 -5.31
CA LEU A 241 -15.02 0.19 -6.61
C LEU A 241 -14.03 1.35 -6.56
N LEU A 242 -14.43 2.50 -6.03
CA LEU A 242 -13.58 3.68 -5.91
C LEU A 242 -12.47 3.49 -4.87
N ALA A 243 -12.80 2.93 -3.69
CA ALA A 243 -11.83 2.71 -2.64
C ALA A 243 -10.68 1.78 -3.08
N GLN A 244 -10.96 0.75 -3.86
CA GLN A 244 -9.94 -0.18 -4.36
C GLN A 244 -9.33 0.30 -5.68
N GLY A 245 -10.15 0.79 -6.61
CA GLY A 245 -9.71 1.16 -7.95
C GLY A 245 -8.86 2.44 -7.99
N ILE A 246 -9.12 3.41 -7.14
CA ILE A 246 -8.38 4.68 -7.06
C ILE A 246 -7.59 4.78 -5.74
N GLY A 247 -8.07 4.10 -4.70
CA GLY A 247 -7.43 4.10 -3.39
C GLY A 247 -6.35 3.03 -3.28
N THR A 248 -6.72 1.83 -2.85
CA THR A 248 -5.75 0.72 -2.68
C THR A 248 -6.43 -0.65 -2.63
N SER A 249 -5.80 -1.65 -3.28
CA SER A 249 -6.18 -3.07 -3.14
C SER A 249 -5.85 -3.66 -1.76
N MET A 250 -5.07 -2.97 -0.94
CA MET A 250 -4.68 -3.38 0.41
C MET A 250 -5.89 -3.60 1.34
N LEU A 251 -7.04 -2.98 1.03
CA LEU A 251 -8.31 -3.22 1.71
C LEU A 251 -8.77 -4.68 1.66
N GLN A 252 -8.28 -5.46 0.67
CA GLN A 252 -8.59 -6.89 0.56
C GLN A 252 -7.66 -7.80 1.36
N VAL A 253 -6.60 -7.28 1.98
CA VAL A 253 -5.63 -8.10 2.74
C VAL A 253 -6.31 -8.98 3.80
N PRO A 254 -7.25 -8.48 4.63
CA PRO A 254 -7.96 -9.32 5.60
C PRO A 254 -8.74 -10.46 4.95
N ASN A 255 -9.33 -10.23 3.78
CA ASN A 255 -10.05 -11.24 3.02
C ASN A 255 -9.10 -12.24 2.36
N ILE A 256 -7.97 -11.77 1.83
CA ILE A 256 -6.90 -12.63 1.26
C ILE A 256 -6.36 -13.57 2.33
N VAL A 257 -6.12 -13.08 3.54
CA VAL A 257 -5.66 -13.90 4.67
C VAL A 257 -6.69 -14.97 5.04
N LYS A 258 -7.98 -14.62 5.03
CA LYS A 258 -9.08 -15.58 5.26
C LYS A 258 -9.20 -16.62 4.14
N LYS A 259 -9.03 -16.16 2.89
CA LYS A 259 -9.25 -16.98 1.69
C LYS A 259 -8.30 -16.57 0.54
N PRO A 260 -7.06 -17.08 0.50
CA PRO A 260 -6.05 -16.67 -0.47
C PRO A 260 -6.46 -16.83 -1.95
N VAL A 261 -7.39 -17.72 -2.24
CA VAL A 261 -7.91 -18.00 -3.60
C VAL A 261 -8.50 -16.75 -4.27
N ILE A 262 -9.03 -15.78 -3.50
CA ILE A 262 -9.58 -14.55 -4.07
C ILE A 262 -8.53 -13.65 -4.75
N TRP A 263 -7.26 -13.89 -4.49
CA TRP A 263 -6.16 -13.13 -5.10
C TRP A 263 -5.80 -13.63 -6.50
N LEU A 264 -6.08 -14.91 -6.80
CA LEU A 264 -5.71 -15.53 -8.08
C LEU A 264 -6.20 -14.78 -9.32
N PRO A 265 -7.43 -14.23 -9.38
CA PRO A 265 -7.87 -13.48 -10.55
C PRO A 265 -6.95 -12.29 -10.88
N ALA A 266 -6.51 -11.53 -9.89
CA ALA A 266 -5.61 -10.40 -10.09
C ALA A 266 -4.19 -10.85 -10.47
N ILE A 267 -3.69 -11.92 -9.85
CA ILE A 267 -2.38 -12.52 -10.17
C ILE A 267 -2.36 -13.02 -11.61
N ILE A 268 -3.38 -13.77 -12.03
CA ILE A 268 -3.49 -14.29 -13.40
C ILE A 268 -3.60 -13.13 -14.40
N SER A 269 -4.39 -12.10 -14.07
CA SER A 269 -4.49 -10.90 -14.90
C SER A 269 -3.13 -10.20 -15.05
N SER A 270 -2.38 -10.06 -13.96
CA SER A 270 -1.02 -9.49 -13.99
C SER A 270 -0.08 -10.31 -14.87
N ALA A 271 -0.11 -11.65 -14.75
CA ALA A 271 0.74 -12.55 -15.53
C ALA A 271 0.43 -12.49 -17.05
N ILE A 272 -0.84 -12.28 -17.41
CA ILE A 272 -1.26 -12.17 -18.81
C ILE A 272 -0.95 -10.77 -19.35
N LEU A 273 -1.31 -9.72 -18.62
CA LEU A 273 -1.24 -8.35 -19.11
C LEU A 273 0.14 -7.72 -18.99
N GLY A 274 1.01 -8.22 -18.09
CA GLY A 274 2.41 -7.80 -18.01
C GLY A 274 3.13 -7.93 -19.36
N PRO A 275 3.19 -9.13 -19.97
CA PRO A 275 3.76 -9.33 -21.31
C PRO A 275 3.06 -8.53 -22.42
N VAL A 276 1.76 -8.35 -22.35
CA VAL A 276 1.03 -7.49 -23.31
C VAL A 276 1.52 -6.04 -23.20
N GLY A 277 1.72 -5.58 -21.96
CA GLY A 277 2.30 -4.25 -21.69
C GLY A 277 3.70 -4.08 -22.25
N THR A 278 4.57 -5.09 -22.06
CA THR A 278 5.98 -4.99 -22.47
C THR A 278 6.22 -5.22 -23.95
N LEU A 279 5.59 -6.26 -24.55
CA LEU A 279 5.87 -6.69 -25.92
C LEU A 279 4.97 -6.05 -26.97
N VAL A 280 3.69 -5.82 -26.63
CA VAL A 280 2.71 -5.34 -27.63
C VAL A 280 2.55 -3.83 -27.56
N LEU A 281 2.37 -3.30 -26.35
CA LEU A 281 2.10 -1.89 -26.13
C LEU A 281 3.34 -1.07 -25.81
N HIS A 282 4.46 -1.73 -25.52
CA HIS A 282 5.73 -1.10 -25.12
C HIS A 282 5.53 -0.04 -24.02
N MET A 283 4.75 -0.40 -22.99
CA MET A 283 4.46 0.50 -21.88
C MET A 283 5.71 0.81 -21.09
N THR A 284 5.97 2.08 -20.91
CA THR A 284 7.08 2.56 -20.08
C THR A 284 6.57 3.45 -18.95
N ASN A 285 7.30 3.46 -17.86
CA ASN A 285 7.02 4.34 -16.73
C ASN A 285 8.35 4.71 -16.03
N ASN A 286 8.26 5.47 -14.96
CA ASN A 286 9.39 5.88 -14.12
C ASN A 286 9.28 5.24 -12.71
N ALA A 287 10.31 5.45 -11.90
CA ALA A 287 10.41 4.90 -10.55
C ALA A 287 9.21 5.26 -9.65
N THR A 288 8.70 6.49 -9.74
CA THR A 288 7.57 6.97 -8.93
C THR A 288 6.27 6.28 -9.33
N GLY A 289 6.02 6.11 -10.63
CA GLY A 289 4.78 5.49 -11.13
C GLY A 289 4.76 3.98 -11.02
N SER A 290 5.92 3.32 -11.01
CA SER A 290 6.07 1.87 -11.12
C SER A 290 5.34 1.08 -10.01
N GLY A 291 5.32 1.59 -8.79
CA GLY A 291 4.73 0.92 -7.63
C GLY A 291 3.36 1.45 -7.19
N MET A 292 2.70 2.30 -7.98
CA MET A 292 1.47 3.00 -7.55
C MET A 292 0.20 2.49 -8.24
N GLY A 293 0.31 1.85 -9.41
CA GLY A 293 -0.88 1.42 -10.16
C GLY A 293 -1.86 2.58 -10.37
N THR A 294 -3.13 2.37 -10.01
CA THR A 294 -4.18 3.40 -10.11
C THR A 294 -4.34 4.23 -8.82
N ALA A 295 -3.48 4.03 -7.80
CA ALA A 295 -3.54 4.80 -6.57
C ALA A 295 -3.35 6.30 -6.83
N GLY A 296 -4.38 7.10 -6.55
CA GLY A 296 -4.40 8.53 -6.85
C GLY A 296 -4.11 8.86 -8.33
N LEU A 297 -4.27 7.91 -9.25
CA LEU A 297 -3.92 7.98 -10.67
C LEU A 297 -2.42 8.25 -10.93
N VAL A 298 -1.55 8.04 -9.93
CA VAL A 298 -0.12 8.33 -10.05
C VAL A 298 0.54 7.47 -11.14
N GLY A 299 0.22 6.18 -11.21
CA GLY A 299 0.73 5.30 -12.27
C GLY A 299 0.42 5.82 -13.67
N GLN A 300 -0.83 6.28 -13.91
CA GLN A 300 -1.30 6.82 -15.18
C GLN A 300 -0.61 8.13 -15.53
N ILE A 301 -0.51 9.03 -14.55
CA ILE A 301 0.12 10.35 -14.73
C ILE A 301 1.61 10.19 -15.06
N MET A 302 2.31 9.33 -14.32
CA MET A 302 3.73 9.09 -14.58
C MET A 302 3.96 8.36 -15.90
N THR A 303 3.09 7.40 -16.27
CA THR A 303 3.10 6.78 -17.61
C THR A 303 2.92 7.83 -18.69
N TRP A 304 1.93 8.72 -18.54
CA TRP A 304 1.71 9.81 -19.47
C TRP A 304 2.95 10.68 -19.63
N GLN A 305 3.50 11.21 -18.54
CA GLN A 305 4.69 12.07 -18.56
C GLN A 305 5.92 11.39 -19.19
N THR A 306 6.05 10.08 -19.03
CA THR A 306 7.16 9.32 -19.58
C THR A 306 6.97 9.07 -21.08
N MET A 307 5.78 8.62 -21.50
CA MET A 307 5.54 8.15 -22.87
C MET A 307 5.25 9.26 -23.88
N ILE A 308 4.69 10.42 -23.47
CA ILE A 308 4.44 11.54 -24.39
C ILE A 308 5.71 12.15 -24.99
N GLN A 309 6.87 11.81 -24.44
CA GLN A 309 8.15 12.25 -24.98
C GLN A 309 8.53 11.49 -26.27
N THR A 310 7.97 10.31 -26.49
CA THR A 310 8.30 9.42 -27.60
C THR A 310 7.09 9.05 -28.47
N GLU A 311 5.89 9.23 -27.98
CA GLU A 311 4.65 8.87 -28.68
C GLU A 311 3.63 10.03 -28.68
N SER A 312 2.65 9.97 -29.58
CA SER A 312 1.58 10.97 -29.61
C SER A 312 0.67 10.87 -28.38
N ALA A 313 0.22 12.02 -27.88
CA ALA A 313 -0.63 12.11 -26.69
C ALA A 313 -1.91 11.22 -26.81
N GLN A 314 -2.53 11.17 -28.00
CA GLN A 314 -3.71 10.33 -28.23
C GLN A 314 -3.40 8.84 -28.08
N MET A 315 -2.27 8.38 -28.65
CA MET A 315 -1.86 6.97 -28.55
C MET A 315 -1.54 6.60 -27.09
N VAL A 316 -0.82 7.45 -26.38
CA VAL A 316 -0.50 7.23 -24.96
C VAL A 316 -1.77 7.13 -24.12
N LEU A 317 -2.74 8.03 -24.33
CA LEU A 317 -4.02 7.98 -23.62
C LEU A 317 -4.78 6.67 -23.88
N ILE A 318 -4.85 6.25 -25.15
CA ILE A 318 -5.50 4.99 -25.53
C ILE A 318 -4.80 3.80 -24.84
N LYS A 319 -3.48 3.74 -24.88
CA LYS A 319 -2.70 2.70 -24.23
C LYS A 319 -2.95 2.66 -22.72
N ILE A 320 -2.92 3.81 -22.04
CA ILE A 320 -3.20 3.92 -20.60
C ILE A 320 -4.61 3.38 -20.29
N LEU A 321 -5.63 3.88 -20.99
CA LEU A 321 -7.01 3.43 -20.76
C LEU A 321 -7.16 1.93 -21.00
N LEU A 322 -6.54 1.43 -22.05
CA LEU A 322 -6.65 0.02 -22.44
C LEU A 322 -5.95 -0.90 -21.42
N ILE A 323 -4.63 -0.73 -21.17
CA ILE A 323 -3.84 -1.70 -20.42
C ILE A 323 -3.82 -1.46 -18.90
N GLN A 324 -4.14 -0.24 -18.45
CA GLN A 324 -4.12 0.07 -17.02
C GLN A 324 -5.53 0.13 -16.40
N ILE A 325 -6.61 0.15 -17.22
CA ILE A 325 -7.98 0.22 -16.72
C ILE A 325 -8.85 -0.88 -17.33
N VAL A 326 -9.07 -0.86 -18.66
CA VAL A 326 -10.05 -1.71 -19.32
C VAL A 326 -9.66 -3.19 -19.28
N LEU A 327 -8.47 -3.53 -19.76
CA LEU A 327 -8.01 -4.93 -19.78
C LEU A 327 -7.84 -5.52 -18.38
N PRO A 328 -7.26 -4.84 -17.37
CA PRO A 328 -7.30 -5.31 -16.00
C PRO A 328 -8.70 -5.60 -15.48
N ALA A 329 -9.67 -4.71 -15.77
CA ALA A 329 -11.07 -4.92 -15.39
C ALA A 329 -11.66 -6.17 -16.05
N VAL A 330 -11.54 -6.27 -17.38
CA VAL A 330 -12.15 -7.36 -18.16
C VAL A 330 -11.53 -8.71 -17.84
N VAL A 331 -10.19 -8.80 -17.84
CA VAL A 331 -9.49 -10.06 -17.61
C VAL A 331 -9.71 -10.55 -16.17
N THR A 332 -9.54 -9.67 -15.18
CA THR A 332 -9.74 -10.06 -13.77
C THR A 332 -11.20 -10.45 -13.50
N LEU A 333 -12.16 -9.68 -14.03
CA LEU A 333 -13.57 -10.01 -13.89
C LEU A 333 -13.90 -11.36 -14.55
N GLY A 334 -13.39 -11.60 -15.77
CA GLY A 334 -13.57 -12.87 -16.47
C GLY A 334 -13.05 -14.08 -15.68
N VAL A 335 -11.82 -13.98 -15.14
CA VAL A 335 -11.24 -15.03 -14.30
C VAL A 335 -12.02 -15.18 -13.00
N SER A 336 -12.40 -14.08 -12.35
CA SER A 336 -13.18 -14.11 -11.11
C SER A 336 -14.56 -14.77 -11.32
N GLU A 337 -15.27 -14.42 -12.39
CA GLU A 337 -16.57 -15.04 -12.71
C GLU A 337 -16.44 -16.54 -13.03
N PHE A 338 -15.38 -16.93 -13.74
CA PHE A 338 -15.08 -18.35 -13.96
C PHE A 338 -14.86 -19.07 -12.62
N MET A 339 -14.08 -18.51 -11.71
CA MET A 339 -13.82 -19.09 -10.39
C MET A 339 -15.07 -19.10 -9.50
N ARG A 340 -15.94 -18.09 -9.63
CA ARG A 340 -17.25 -18.08 -8.94
C ARG A 340 -18.17 -19.20 -9.46
N LYS A 341 -18.22 -19.45 -10.77
CA LYS A 341 -18.98 -20.56 -11.36
C LYS A 341 -18.50 -21.96 -10.90
N LYS A 342 -17.24 -22.05 -10.45
CA LYS A 342 -16.64 -23.28 -9.88
C LYS A 342 -16.73 -23.34 -8.36
N ASP A 343 -17.44 -22.40 -7.72
CA ASP A 343 -17.54 -22.27 -6.26
C ASP A 343 -16.21 -22.08 -5.50
N TRP A 344 -15.14 -21.71 -6.23
CA TRP A 344 -13.85 -21.37 -5.62
C TRP A 344 -13.91 -20.03 -4.89
N ILE A 345 -14.66 -19.08 -5.42
CA ILE A 345 -14.94 -17.77 -4.82
C ILE A 345 -16.45 -17.67 -4.59
N LYS A 346 -16.87 -17.39 -3.35
CA LYS A 346 -18.28 -17.26 -2.98
C LYS A 346 -18.66 -15.80 -2.75
N MET A 347 -19.95 -15.52 -2.77
CA MET A 347 -20.46 -14.21 -2.39
C MET A 347 -20.11 -13.93 -0.91
N GLY A 348 -19.57 -12.74 -0.67
CA GLY A 348 -19.08 -12.32 0.66
C GLY A 348 -17.58 -12.51 0.88
N ASP A 349 -16.88 -13.33 0.08
CA ASP A 349 -15.44 -13.57 0.25
C ASP A 349 -14.59 -12.32 0.05
N MET A 350 -15.07 -11.35 -0.74
CA MET A 350 -14.38 -10.08 -1.01
C MET A 350 -15.08 -8.87 -0.38
N LYS A 351 -16.02 -9.09 0.55
CA LYS A 351 -16.74 -7.99 1.19
C LYS A 351 -15.80 -7.20 2.10
N LEU A 352 -15.76 -5.88 1.90
CA LEU A 352 -15.00 -4.96 2.73
C LEU A 352 -15.81 -4.62 4.00
N GLU A 353 -15.11 -4.49 5.11
CA GLU A 353 -15.64 -3.97 6.36
C GLU A 353 -15.22 -2.50 6.45
N PHE A 354 -16.17 -1.59 6.18
CA PHE A 354 -15.99 -0.14 6.32
C PHE A 354 -16.35 0.33 7.73
#